data_902449e8163d423742ca18ee6ee9e566
#
_entry.id   902449e8163d423742ca18ee6ee9e566
#
_cell.length_a   1.000
_cell.length_b   1.000
_cell.length_c   1.000
_cell.angle_alpha   90.00
_cell.angle_beta   90.00
_cell.angle_gamma   90.00
#
_symmetry.space_group_name_H-M   'P 1'
#
loop_
_entity.id
_entity.type
_entity.pdbx_description
1 polymer ?
#
loop_
_entity_poly.entity_id
_entity_poly.type
_entity_poly.pdbx_seq_one_letter_code
_entity_poly.pdbx_strand_id
1 'polypeptide(L)'
;MQIVLPKIYKTFLIVATVTLITVLSVSGFAKTRPQHNVIIFITDGLRPSKVNAQETPNLNEIRQQGVNFVNSHSLFPTFTTANASAIATGHYLGDTGDFSNTINVGFPVQSANNSPVPFLENDAVLGELNQHFDGNYLNEESLLDAARKAGFSTAAVGKIGPVLIQDVTQRTGKPTIIIDDATGSPTGIPLSSEITELLTKNSIPLTSPTRGDNGKSGNSKVSGTKIANIFQQQYFVDVTTKVLLPLFKQRQKPFVLIYWSRDPDGTQHNQGDSLNTLIPGINGPTSLAARQNVDKNLAQIRTTLKQLNLEASTNIFVTADHGFSTISKESKTSYSTTLSYSDVPKGFLPPGFLAIDIAHGLKLSLFDPDKQNAAVDPTQDQLSKNGLIGKEPNKPDVLVAANGGSDLIYLPNTANRQALAKQVVDLLLKEDYVSGLFVDDTLGSIAGTLPLSAIGLHGKSHLPSPAIAVNFRTFDTGCGEPTACGVEVADSSLQQGQGMHGSFSRADTYNNMAAIGPDFKKAFVDRVPVSNADVAITLAEILNLQIPHQGELIGRVLHESLVRKARKISFKSHTLTSQPASNGLKTILKYQTVGSTRYFDVAGFPGRTLGLAK
;
A
#
# COMPACT_ATOMS: atom_id res chain seq x y z
N MET A 1 53.50 -88.37 -35.31
CA MET A 1 54.92 -88.08 -35.08
C MET A 1 55.12 -86.60 -35.31
N GLN A 2 55.37 -85.86 -34.24
CA GLN A 2 55.32 -84.41 -34.12
C GLN A 2 56.55 -83.75 -34.75
N ILE A 3 56.29 -82.63 -35.42
CA ILE A 3 57.30 -81.71 -35.85
C ILE A 3 56.92 -80.33 -35.36
N VAL A 4 57.85 -79.76 -34.56
CA VAL A 4 57.73 -78.45 -33.91
C VAL A 4 58.33 -77.37 -34.80
N LEU A 5 57.66 -76.25 -35.04
CA LEU A 5 58.17 -75.08 -35.76
C LEU A 5 58.38 -73.92 -34.77
N PRO A 6 59.45 -73.12 -34.88
CA PRO A 6 59.67 -71.97 -34.04
C PRO A 6 59.01 -70.67 -34.59
N LYS A 7 58.47 -69.87 -33.70
CA LYS A 7 57.92 -68.58 -34.00
C LYS A 7 59.03 -67.50 -34.09
N ILE A 8 58.96 -66.72 -35.20
CA ILE A 8 59.74 -65.51 -35.38
C ILE A 8 58.94 -64.33 -34.88
N TYR A 9 59.44 -63.59 -33.87
CA TYR A 9 58.91 -62.36 -33.40
C TYR A 9 59.40 -61.19 -34.28
N LYS A 10 58.48 -60.46 -34.92
CA LYS A 10 58.75 -59.10 -35.46
C LYS A 10 58.34 -58.04 -34.45
N THR A 11 59.35 -57.30 -33.99
CA THR A 11 59.18 -56.17 -33.13
C THR A 11 58.77 -54.96 -33.98
N PHE A 12 57.56 -54.45 -33.79
CA PHE A 12 57.12 -53.14 -34.34
C PHE A 12 57.37 -52.09 -33.28
N LEU A 13 58.23 -51.11 -33.57
CA LEU A 13 58.45 -49.92 -32.76
C LEU A 13 57.36 -48.90 -33.11
N ILE A 14 56.42 -48.70 -32.20
CA ILE A 14 55.41 -47.63 -32.32
C ILE A 14 55.97 -46.41 -31.62
N VAL A 15 56.30 -45.36 -32.40
CA VAL A 15 56.64 -44.03 -31.88
C VAL A 15 55.29 -43.31 -31.61
N ALA A 16 54.90 -43.23 -30.34
CA ALA A 16 53.74 -42.46 -29.93
C ALA A 16 54.13 -40.98 -29.77
N THR A 17 53.73 -40.16 -30.74
CA THR A 17 53.83 -38.69 -30.64
C THR A 17 52.71 -38.19 -29.73
N VAL A 18 53.03 -37.85 -28.48
CA VAL A 18 52.09 -37.22 -27.56
C VAL A 18 51.98 -35.73 -27.91
N THR A 19 50.93 -35.37 -28.62
CA THR A 19 50.57 -33.96 -28.86
C THR A 19 49.85 -33.44 -27.61
N LEU A 20 50.54 -32.67 -26.80
CA LEU A 20 50.00 -31.99 -25.62
C LEU A 20 49.13 -30.82 -26.09
N ILE A 21 47.81 -31.04 -26.24
CA ILE A 21 46.84 -29.96 -26.47
C ILE A 21 46.61 -29.27 -25.15
N THR A 22 47.28 -28.15 -24.90
CA THR A 22 46.94 -27.20 -23.84
C THR A 22 45.64 -26.53 -24.20
N VAL A 23 44.50 -27.06 -23.67
CA VAL A 23 43.24 -26.35 -23.64
C VAL A 23 43.38 -25.18 -22.65
N LEU A 24 43.72 -24.01 -23.17
CA LEU A 24 43.55 -22.75 -22.44
C LEU A 24 42.04 -22.58 -22.22
N SER A 25 41.59 -23.02 -21.05
CA SER A 25 40.26 -22.63 -20.53
C SER A 25 40.28 -21.12 -20.36
N VAL A 26 39.86 -20.39 -21.39
CA VAL A 26 39.48 -19.00 -21.24
C VAL A 26 38.22 -19.04 -20.37
N SER A 27 38.43 -19.03 -19.06
CA SER A 27 37.39 -18.67 -18.11
C SER A 27 36.98 -17.27 -18.50
N GLY A 28 35.97 -17.16 -19.36
CA GLY A 28 35.27 -15.92 -19.59
C GLY A 28 34.78 -15.47 -18.22
N PHE A 29 35.48 -14.56 -17.59
CA PHE A 29 34.92 -13.79 -16.49
C PHE A 29 33.67 -13.14 -17.08
N ALA A 30 32.52 -13.77 -16.85
CA ALA A 30 31.25 -13.07 -17.00
C ALA A 30 31.44 -11.79 -16.17
N LYS A 31 31.55 -10.63 -16.83
CA LYS A 31 31.59 -9.34 -16.16
C LYS A 31 30.39 -9.33 -15.24
N THR A 32 30.63 -9.56 -13.94
CA THR A 32 29.60 -9.39 -12.92
C THR A 32 29.03 -8.00 -13.14
N ARG A 33 27.72 -7.93 -13.45
CA ARG A 33 27.07 -6.64 -13.64
C ARG A 33 27.34 -5.78 -12.41
N PRO A 34 27.73 -4.52 -12.55
CA PRO A 34 27.75 -3.63 -11.41
C PRO A 34 26.33 -3.63 -10.83
N GLN A 35 26.20 -4.10 -9.59
CA GLN A 35 24.93 -4.04 -8.87
C GLN A 35 24.67 -2.57 -8.55
N HIS A 36 23.52 -2.05 -9.02
CA HIS A 36 23.10 -0.68 -8.71
C HIS A 36 22.39 -0.63 -7.37
N ASN A 37 22.37 0.55 -6.77
CA ASN A 37 21.57 0.83 -5.59
C ASN A 37 20.13 1.14 -5.99
N VAL A 38 19.24 0.98 -5.04
CA VAL A 38 17.83 1.34 -5.21
C VAL A 38 17.36 2.20 -4.03
N ILE A 39 16.66 3.27 -4.33
CA ILE A 39 15.81 4.00 -3.39
C ILE A 39 14.37 3.91 -3.90
N ILE A 40 13.46 3.42 -3.07
CA ILE A 40 12.02 3.56 -3.29
C ILE A 40 11.57 4.74 -2.44
N PHE A 41 11.15 5.82 -3.10
CA PHE A 41 10.69 7.04 -2.46
C PHE A 41 9.17 7.10 -2.55
N ILE A 42 8.49 6.81 -1.43
CA ILE A 42 7.04 6.81 -1.38
C ILE A 42 6.55 8.19 -0.92
N THR A 43 5.66 8.76 -1.72
CA THR A 43 4.97 10.02 -1.46
C THR A 43 3.53 9.70 -1.09
N ASP A 44 3.29 9.39 0.18
CA ASP A 44 2.00 8.90 0.67
C ASP A 44 0.84 9.80 0.22
N GLY A 45 -0.15 9.22 -0.46
CA GLY A 45 -1.34 9.92 -0.91
C GLY A 45 -1.14 11.01 -1.98
N LEU A 46 -0.03 11.00 -2.74
CA LEU A 46 0.25 12.04 -3.73
C LEU A 46 -0.46 11.78 -5.06
N ARG A 47 -1.37 12.68 -5.41
CA ARG A 47 -2.10 12.68 -6.69
C ARG A 47 -1.21 13.10 -7.86
N PRO A 48 -1.26 12.43 -9.03
CA PRO A 48 -0.45 12.77 -10.19
C PRO A 48 -0.62 14.21 -10.70
N SER A 49 -1.85 14.75 -10.67
CA SER A 49 -2.17 16.11 -11.10
C SER A 49 -1.51 17.21 -10.27
N LYS A 50 -1.00 16.87 -9.08
CA LYS A 50 -0.33 17.79 -8.14
C LYS A 50 1.20 17.78 -8.28
N VAL A 51 1.74 17.01 -9.23
CA VAL A 51 3.17 17.05 -9.55
C VAL A 51 3.41 17.93 -10.77
N ASN A 52 3.95 19.11 -10.52
CA ASN A 52 4.21 20.13 -11.54
C ASN A 52 5.45 20.98 -11.19
N ALA A 53 5.91 21.79 -12.16
CA ALA A 53 7.14 22.58 -12.00
C ALA A 53 7.05 23.68 -10.92
N GLN A 54 5.84 24.14 -10.58
CA GLN A 54 5.62 25.22 -9.63
C GLN A 54 5.55 24.73 -8.19
N GLU A 55 4.79 23.64 -7.95
CA GLU A 55 4.53 23.14 -6.60
C GLU A 55 5.57 22.12 -6.13
N THR A 56 6.05 21.25 -7.05
CA THR A 56 6.91 20.10 -6.74
C THR A 56 8.00 19.91 -7.80
N PRO A 57 8.93 20.88 -7.94
CA PRO A 57 9.89 20.92 -9.06
C PRO A 57 10.80 19.68 -9.11
N ASN A 58 11.21 19.10 -7.98
CA ASN A 58 12.11 17.95 -7.94
C ASN A 58 11.42 16.65 -8.36
N LEU A 59 10.18 16.42 -7.94
CA LEU A 59 9.35 15.31 -8.40
C LEU A 59 9.03 15.44 -9.89
N ASN A 60 8.72 16.68 -10.35
CA ASN A 60 8.48 16.95 -11.75
C ASN A 60 9.73 16.72 -12.61
N GLU A 61 10.92 17.07 -12.11
CA GLU A 61 12.19 16.80 -12.79
C GLU A 61 12.41 15.30 -13.02
N ILE A 62 12.10 14.44 -12.03
CA ILE A 62 12.19 12.97 -12.21
C ILE A 62 11.28 12.52 -13.35
N ARG A 63 10.04 13.02 -13.42
CA ARG A 63 9.12 12.72 -14.53
C ARG A 63 9.65 13.16 -15.89
N GLN A 64 10.31 14.31 -15.96
CA GLN A 64 10.82 14.86 -17.21
C GLN A 64 12.11 14.19 -17.66
N GLN A 65 13.01 13.90 -16.74
CA GLN A 65 14.34 13.36 -17.07
C GLN A 65 14.38 11.83 -17.10
N GLY A 66 13.53 11.18 -16.35
CA GLY A 66 13.41 9.71 -16.23
C GLY A 66 12.19 9.16 -16.95
N VAL A 67 11.52 8.24 -16.30
CA VAL A 67 10.27 7.62 -16.76
C VAL A 67 9.09 8.27 -16.01
N ASN A 68 8.09 8.74 -16.77
CA ASN A 68 6.82 9.20 -16.25
C ASN A 68 5.73 8.16 -16.55
N PHE A 69 5.22 7.47 -15.55
CA PHE A 69 4.15 6.48 -15.68
C PHE A 69 2.79 7.17 -15.61
N VAL A 70 2.22 7.51 -16.76
CA VAL A 70 0.96 8.27 -16.84
C VAL A 70 -0.30 7.42 -16.72
N ASN A 71 -0.15 6.10 -16.59
CA ASN A 71 -1.24 5.14 -16.45
C ASN A 71 -1.02 4.24 -15.22
N SER A 72 -0.79 4.89 -14.07
CA SER A 72 -0.50 4.23 -12.80
C SER A 72 -1.76 3.87 -12.01
N HIS A 73 -1.63 2.83 -11.16
CA HIS A 73 -2.72 2.28 -10.37
C HIS A 73 -2.24 1.89 -8.97
N SER A 74 -2.94 2.34 -7.94
CA SER A 74 -2.91 1.67 -6.65
C SER A 74 -3.91 0.51 -6.63
N LEU A 75 -3.70 -0.43 -5.71
CA LEU A 75 -4.62 -1.56 -5.54
C LEU A 75 -5.79 -1.15 -4.64
N PHE A 76 -6.96 -1.70 -4.94
CA PHE A 76 -8.16 -1.51 -4.11
C PHE A 76 -8.26 -2.66 -3.07
N PRO A 77 -8.64 -2.34 -1.81
CA PRO A 77 -8.89 -1.01 -1.23
C PRO A 77 -7.63 -0.13 -1.21
N THR A 78 -7.81 1.14 -1.57
CA THR A 78 -6.72 2.10 -1.80
C THR A 78 -6.19 2.67 -0.47
N PHE A 79 -5.71 1.77 0.42
CA PHE A 79 -5.17 2.11 1.73
C PHE A 79 -3.67 1.88 1.83
N THR A 80 -3.06 2.55 2.80
CA THR A 80 -1.61 2.62 3.00
C THR A 80 -0.99 1.25 3.23
N THR A 81 -1.45 0.47 4.24
CA THR A 81 -0.82 -0.82 4.57
C THR A 81 -1.05 -1.84 3.47
N ALA A 82 -2.25 -1.85 2.89
CA ALA A 82 -2.58 -2.68 1.74
C ALA A 82 -1.62 -2.46 0.56
N ASN A 83 -1.42 -1.20 0.15
CA ASN A 83 -0.49 -0.88 -0.92
C ASN A 83 0.97 -0.99 -0.49
N ALA A 84 1.30 -0.85 0.82
CA ALA A 84 2.63 -1.14 1.33
C ALA A 84 2.98 -2.62 1.16
N SER A 85 2.06 -3.54 1.44
CA SER A 85 2.25 -4.97 1.22
C SER A 85 2.50 -5.29 -0.26
N ALA A 86 1.76 -4.63 -1.17
CA ALA A 86 1.94 -4.80 -2.61
C ALA A 86 3.28 -4.23 -3.11
N ILE A 87 3.69 -3.05 -2.63
CA ILE A 87 5.00 -2.45 -2.95
C ILE A 87 6.15 -3.33 -2.43
N ALA A 88 5.98 -3.92 -1.25
CA ALA A 88 6.99 -4.77 -0.62
C ALA A 88 7.18 -6.11 -1.33
N THR A 89 6.07 -6.79 -1.68
CA THR A 89 6.09 -8.19 -2.12
C THR A 89 5.93 -8.36 -3.63
N GLY A 90 5.32 -7.38 -4.30
CA GLY A 90 4.92 -7.52 -5.71
C GLY A 90 3.64 -8.32 -5.90
N HIS A 91 2.86 -8.56 -4.84
CA HIS A 91 1.62 -9.33 -4.87
C HIS A 91 0.39 -8.45 -4.66
N TYR A 92 -0.76 -8.91 -5.16
CA TYR A 92 -2.06 -8.33 -4.87
C TYR A 92 -2.55 -8.77 -3.49
N LEU A 93 -3.52 -8.05 -2.96
CA LEU A 93 -3.96 -8.15 -1.56
C LEU A 93 -4.57 -9.53 -1.21
N GLY A 94 -5.15 -10.24 -2.19
CA GLY A 94 -5.63 -11.61 -1.99
C GLY A 94 -4.53 -12.61 -1.61
N ASP A 95 -3.29 -12.35 -2.00
CA ASP A 95 -2.14 -13.19 -1.64
C ASP A 95 -1.51 -12.74 -0.31
N THR A 96 -1.40 -11.42 -0.07
CA THR A 96 -0.77 -10.90 1.16
C THR A 96 -1.71 -10.90 2.37
N GLY A 97 -3.03 -10.77 2.15
CA GLY A 97 -4.03 -10.65 3.21
C GLY A 97 -4.08 -9.30 3.90
N ASP A 98 -3.18 -8.40 3.58
CA ASP A 98 -3.21 -7.01 4.06
C ASP A 98 -4.25 -6.23 3.24
N PHE A 99 -5.54 -6.51 3.52
CA PHE A 99 -6.65 -6.00 2.71
C PHE A 99 -6.92 -4.52 2.89
N SER A 100 -6.51 -3.94 4.05
CA SER A 100 -6.76 -2.54 4.39
C SER A 100 -6.00 -2.13 5.66
N ASN A 101 -6.04 -0.84 6.03
CA ASN A 101 -5.43 -0.35 7.28
C ASN A 101 -6.06 -0.94 8.56
N THR A 102 -7.31 -1.37 8.49
CA THR A 102 -8.02 -2.08 9.57
C THR A 102 -8.66 -3.34 9.00
N ILE A 103 -8.33 -4.50 9.54
CA ILE A 103 -8.81 -5.80 9.03
C ILE A 103 -9.18 -6.73 10.19
N ASN A 104 -10.06 -7.69 9.94
CA ASN A 104 -10.26 -8.81 10.87
C ASN A 104 -9.11 -9.81 10.72
N VAL A 105 -8.36 -10.02 11.79
CA VAL A 105 -7.23 -10.96 11.80
C VAL A 105 -7.59 -12.36 12.31
N GLY A 106 -8.83 -12.57 12.76
CA GLY A 106 -9.35 -13.86 13.19
C GLY A 106 -9.04 -14.23 14.65
N PHE A 107 -8.32 -13.41 15.39
CA PHE A 107 -8.00 -13.61 16.79
C PHE A 107 -7.86 -12.27 17.54
N PRO A 108 -8.03 -12.24 18.88
CA PRO A 108 -7.80 -11.03 19.67
C PRO A 108 -6.33 -10.63 19.67
N VAL A 109 -6.03 -9.38 19.28
CA VAL A 109 -4.67 -8.81 19.26
C VAL A 109 -4.40 -8.05 20.55
N GLN A 110 -3.48 -8.53 21.37
CA GLN A 110 -3.19 -7.95 22.68
C GLN A 110 -2.71 -6.50 22.59
N SER A 111 -1.83 -6.20 21.63
CA SER A 111 -1.32 -4.85 21.37
C SER A 111 -2.38 -3.89 20.83
N ALA A 112 -3.55 -4.39 20.45
CA ALA A 112 -4.73 -3.62 20.04
C ALA A 112 -5.89 -3.76 21.05
N ASN A 113 -5.62 -3.80 22.35
CA ASN A 113 -6.61 -3.94 23.43
C ASN A 113 -7.51 -5.19 23.29
N ASN A 114 -6.98 -6.28 22.76
CA ASN A 114 -7.68 -7.53 22.41
C ASN A 114 -8.76 -7.36 21.33
N SER A 115 -8.72 -6.31 20.53
CA SER A 115 -9.58 -6.18 19.36
C SER A 115 -9.18 -7.23 18.29
N PRO A 116 -10.13 -7.94 17.66
CA PRO A 116 -9.85 -8.78 16.51
C PRO A 116 -9.75 -7.95 15.20
N VAL A 117 -9.93 -6.63 15.29
CA VAL A 117 -9.94 -5.69 14.16
C VAL A 117 -8.89 -4.59 14.40
N PRO A 118 -7.59 -4.94 14.46
CA PRO A 118 -6.54 -3.98 14.75
C PRO A 118 -6.31 -3.00 13.60
N PHE A 119 -5.82 -1.79 13.95
CA PHE A 119 -5.25 -0.84 13.00
C PHE A 119 -3.77 -1.18 12.76
N LEU A 120 -3.38 -1.39 11.50
CA LEU A 120 -2.10 -1.98 11.12
C LEU A 120 -0.93 -0.98 11.06
N GLU A 121 -1.17 0.34 11.07
CA GLU A 121 -0.09 1.32 11.20
C GLU A 121 0.44 1.34 12.66
N ASN A 122 0.92 0.18 13.14
CA ASN A 122 1.39 -0.03 14.49
C ASN A 122 2.39 -1.18 14.55
N ASP A 123 3.62 -0.90 14.96
CA ASP A 123 4.72 -1.89 15.00
C ASP A 123 4.46 -3.05 15.97
N ALA A 124 3.82 -2.77 17.10
CA ALA A 124 3.48 -3.81 18.08
C ALA A 124 2.43 -4.76 17.50
N VAL A 125 1.41 -4.22 16.80
CA VAL A 125 0.39 -5.02 16.11
C VAL A 125 1.03 -5.87 15.02
N LEU A 126 1.80 -5.28 14.12
CA LEU A 126 2.48 -6.02 13.04
C LEU A 126 3.42 -7.09 13.58
N GLY A 127 4.10 -6.82 14.70
CA GLY A 127 4.95 -7.79 15.38
C GLY A 127 4.17 -8.98 15.95
N GLU A 128 3.03 -8.71 16.57
CA GLU A 128 2.15 -9.76 17.12
C GLU A 128 1.54 -10.60 15.99
N LEU A 129 1.08 -9.98 14.90
CA LEU A 129 0.60 -10.69 13.71
C LEU A 129 1.69 -11.59 13.11
N ASN A 130 2.89 -11.04 12.90
CA ASN A 130 3.99 -11.81 12.34
C ASN A 130 4.38 -12.99 13.24
N GLN A 131 4.34 -12.82 14.56
CA GLN A 131 4.57 -13.90 15.52
C GLN A 131 3.45 -14.96 15.48
N HIS A 132 2.18 -14.56 15.38
CA HIS A 132 1.03 -15.47 15.29
C HIS A 132 1.11 -16.36 14.04
N PHE A 133 1.61 -15.84 12.93
CA PHE A 133 1.79 -16.58 11.69
C PHE A 133 3.23 -17.14 11.51
N ASP A 134 3.94 -17.44 12.59
CA ASP A 134 5.27 -18.05 12.59
C ASP A 134 6.31 -17.32 11.70
N GLY A 135 6.24 -15.99 11.67
CA GLY A 135 7.12 -15.15 10.85
C GLY A 135 6.65 -14.94 9.41
N ASN A 136 5.43 -15.33 9.07
CA ASN A 136 4.89 -15.30 7.71
C ASN A 136 3.56 -14.53 7.61
N TYR A 137 3.48 -13.35 8.24
CA TYR A 137 2.27 -12.52 8.22
C TYR A 137 1.79 -12.19 6.80
N LEU A 138 2.71 -11.75 5.91
CA LEU A 138 2.36 -11.36 4.55
C LEU A 138 2.21 -12.53 3.57
N ASN A 139 2.47 -13.78 3.99
CA ASN A 139 2.49 -14.97 3.14
C ASN A 139 3.49 -14.91 1.96
N GLU A 140 4.10 -13.77 1.69
CA GLU A 140 4.99 -13.50 0.58
C GLU A 140 6.29 -12.85 1.05
N GLU A 141 7.41 -13.18 0.39
CA GLU A 141 8.71 -12.55 0.69
C GLU A 141 8.77 -11.12 0.15
N SER A 142 9.29 -10.18 0.94
CA SER A 142 9.47 -8.81 0.49
C SER A 142 10.77 -8.59 -0.29
N LEU A 143 10.80 -7.58 -1.15
CA LEU A 143 12.00 -7.15 -1.87
C LEU A 143 13.14 -6.82 -0.89
N LEU A 144 12.83 -6.18 0.24
CA LEU A 144 13.85 -5.77 1.21
C LEU A 144 14.44 -6.97 1.94
N ASP A 145 13.62 -7.98 2.28
CA ASP A 145 14.09 -9.26 2.84
C ASP A 145 14.98 -10.03 1.83
N ALA A 146 14.54 -10.14 0.57
CA ALA A 146 15.31 -10.78 -0.50
C ALA A 146 16.67 -10.06 -0.72
N ALA A 147 16.67 -8.72 -0.74
CA ALA A 147 17.90 -7.93 -0.87
C ALA A 147 18.84 -8.15 0.32
N ARG A 148 18.30 -8.18 1.54
CA ARG A 148 19.08 -8.46 2.76
C ARG A 148 19.73 -9.85 2.72
N LYS A 149 18.97 -10.88 2.36
CA LYS A 149 19.47 -12.26 2.18
C LYS A 149 20.56 -12.34 1.11
N ALA A 150 20.46 -11.51 0.08
CA ALA A 150 21.49 -11.40 -0.98
C ALA A 150 22.71 -10.54 -0.57
N GLY A 151 22.76 -10.01 0.65
CA GLY A 151 23.91 -9.29 1.21
C GLY A 151 23.94 -7.79 0.93
N PHE A 152 22.84 -7.20 0.44
CA PHE A 152 22.69 -5.75 0.32
C PHE A 152 22.61 -5.08 1.70
N SER A 153 22.97 -3.82 1.78
CA SER A 153 22.60 -2.97 2.90
C SER A 153 21.12 -2.59 2.75
N THR A 154 20.31 -2.79 3.79
CA THR A 154 18.88 -2.54 3.73
C THR A 154 18.43 -1.61 4.84
N ALA A 155 17.52 -0.67 4.50
CA ALA A 155 16.86 0.19 5.46
C ALA A 155 15.46 0.60 4.97
N ALA A 156 14.55 0.86 5.93
CA ALA A 156 13.29 1.51 5.67
C ALA A 156 13.07 2.62 6.70
N VAL A 157 12.67 3.81 6.23
CA VAL A 157 12.59 5.05 7.03
C VAL A 157 11.31 5.78 6.73
N GLY A 158 10.60 6.27 7.75
CA GLY A 158 9.44 7.17 7.60
C GLY A 158 8.21 6.77 8.40
N LYS A 159 7.04 6.71 7.75
CA LYS A 159 5.72 6.47 8.37
C LYS A 159 5.65 5.08 9.02
N ILE A 160 5.26 5.03 10.30
CA ILE A 160 5.01 3.79 11.05
C ILE A 160 3.99 2.91 10.33
N GLY A 161 4.15 1.61 10.45
CA GLY A 161 3.34 0.59 9.78
C GLY A 161 3.90 0.25 8.40
N PRO A 162 3.69 1.06 7.37
CA PRO A 162 4.16 0.74 6.01
C PRO A 162 5.69 0.58 5.91
N VAL A 163 6.47 1.27 6.75
CA VAL A 163 7.93 1.09 6.81
C VAL A 163 8.30 -0.30 7.33
N LEU A 164 7.65 -0.77 8.41
CA LEU A 164 7.91 -2.12 8.94
C LEU A 164 7.41 -3.21 8.00
N ILE A 165 6.31 -2.99 7.27
CA ILE A 165 5.78 -3.94 6.27
C ILE A 165 6.83 -4.27 5.19
N GLN A 166 7.77 -3.35 4.89
CA GLN A 166 8.82 -3.61 3.91
C GLN A 166 9.78 -4.75 4.31
N ASP A 167 9.96 -5.00 5.62
CA ASP A 167 10.66 -6.18 6.17
C ASP A 167 10.10 -6.53 7.55
N VAL A 168 8.85 -6.99 7.59
CA VAL A 168 8.10 -7.29 8.83
C VAL A 168 8.76 -8.38 9.67
N THR A 169 9.62 -9.21 9.08
CA THR A 169 10.39 -10.24 9.77
C THR A 169 11.49 -9.66 10.66
N GLN A 170 11.84 -8.40 10.45
CA GLN A 170 12.99 -7.76 11.08
C GLN A 170 12.60 -7.01 12.35
N ARG A 171 12.81 -7.64 13.51
CA ARG A 171 12.44 -7.11 14.83
C ARG A 171 13.65 -6.65 15.66
N THR A 172 14.86 -6.76 15.15
CA THR A 172 16.09 -6.47 15.91
C THR A 172 16.78 -5.16 15.52
N GLY A 173 16.39 -4.55 14.40
CA GLY A 173 17.01 -3.34 13.87
C GLY A 173 18.47 -3.51 13.39
N LYS A 174 18.97 -4.77 13.31
CA LYS A 174 20.37 -5.04 12.93
C LYS A 174 20.54 -5.36 11.44
N PRO A 175 19.91 -6.40 10.89
CA PRO A 175 20.12 -6.73 9.48
C PRO A 175 19.44 -5.71 8.54
N THR A 176 18.18 -5.35 8.79
CA THR A 176 17.49 -4.22 8.16
C THR A 176 17.33 -3.10 9.19
N ILE A 177 17.70 -1.89 8.83
CA ILE A 177 17.55 -0.70 9.69
C ILE A 177 16.14 -0.17 9.51
N ILE A 178 15.34 -0.15 10.57
CA ILE A 178 13.98 0.39 10.58
C ILE A 178 13.97 1.65 11.44
N ILE A 179 13.55 2.77 10.87
CA ILE A 179 13.44 4.07 11.54
C ILE A 179 12.09 4.69 11.19
N ASP A 180 11.20 4.83 12.16
CA ASP A 180 9.85 5.33 11.98
C ASP A 180 9.36 6.17 13.16
N ASP A 181 8.06 6.45 13.22
CA ASP A 181 7.45 7.24 14.29
C ASP A 181 7.64 6.60 15.68
N ALA A 182 7.75 5.27 15.77
CA ALA A 182 7.92 4.55 17.03
C ALA A 182 9.40 4.40 17.45
N THR A 183 10.35 4.81 16.62
CA THR A 183 11.79 4.71 16.92
C THR A 183 12.13 5.36 18.25
N GLY A 184 12.84 4.61 19.11
CA GLY A 184 13.22 5.03 20.45
C GLY A 184 12.11 4.87 21.51
N SER A 185 10.91 4.41 21.13
CA SER A 185 9.85 4.03 22.04
C SER A 185 9.95 2.54 22.45
N PRO A 186 9.26 2.12 23.53
CA PRO A 186 9.24 0.72 23.94
C PRO A 186 8.58 -0.23 22.93
N THR A 187 7.73 0.27 22.05
CA THR A 187 6.99 -0.52 21.06
C THR A 187 7.62 -0.52 19.67
N GLY A 188 8.58 0.38 19.42
CA GLY A 188 9.28 0.48 18.15
C GLY A 188 10.38 -0.56 17.98
N ILE A 189 10.91 -0.65 16.76
CA ILE A 189 12.05 -1.51 16.46
C ILE A 189 13.32 -0.94 17.12
N PRO A 190 14.11 -1.76 17.85
CA PRO A 190 15.31 -1.29 18.54
C PRO A 190 16.36 -0.73 17.56
N LEU A 191 17.07 0.31 17.99
CA LEU A 191 18.27 0.78 17.30
C LEU A 191 19.44 -0.16 17.60
N SER A 192 20.21 -0.54 16.56
CA SER A 192 21.49 -1.22 16.78
C SER A 192 22.52 -0.27 17.40
N SER A 193 23.56 -0.80 18.07
CA SER A 193 24.66 0.00 18.61
C SER A 193 25.31 0.89 17.54
N GLU A 194 25.57 0.35 16.35
CA GLU A 194 26.11 1.10 15.21
C GLU A 194 25.24 2.32 14.86
N ILE A 195 23.93 2.15 14.77
CA ILE A 195 23.01 3.24 14.44
C ILE A 195 22.92 4.24 15.59
N THR A 196 22.87 3.77 16.84
CA THR A 196 22.89 4.63 18.04
C THR A 196 24.11 5.54 18.07
N GLU A 197 25.30 4.99 17.81
CA GLU A 197 26.56 5.75 17.76
C GLU A 197 26.55 6.78 16.62
N LEU A 198 26.07 6.40 15.43
CA LEU A 198 26.03 7.28 14.27
C LEU A 198 25.00 8.41 14.45
N LEU A 199 23.82 8.15 15.01
CA LEU A 199 22.83 9.18 15.33
C LEU A 199 23.43 10.18 16.34
N THR A 200 24.03 9.68 17.42
CA THR A 200 24.66 10.50 18.46
C THR A 200 25.79 11.37 17.87
N LYS A 201 26.68 10.79 17.07
CA LYS A 201 27.77 11.50 16.39
C LYS A 201 27.28 12.64 15.51
N ASN A 202 26.13 12.46 14.85
CA ASN A 202 25.52 13.47 13.97
C ASN A 202 24.54 14.39 14.69
N SER A 203 24.46 14.34 16.04
CA SER A 203 23.54 15.13 16.86
C SER A 203 22.06 14.96 16.44
N ILE A 204 21.68 13.74 16.03
CA ILE A 204 20.32 13.36 15.69
C ILE A 204 19.70 12.65 16.90
N PRO A 205 18.50 13.01 17.35
CA PRO A 205 17.83 12.34 18.46
C PRO A 205 17.67 10.82 18.24
N LEU A 206 17.82 10.04 19.32
CA LEU A 206 17.59 8.58 19.30
C LEU A 206 16.10 8.23 19.29
N THR A 207 15.24 9.20 19.57
CA THR A 207 13.78 9.06 19.57
C THR A 207 13.21 9.93 18.46
N SER A 208 12.35 9.33 17.64
CA SER A 208 11.62 10.07 16.61
C SER A 208 10.75 11.16 17.23
N PRO A 209 10.79 12.40 16.71
CA PRO A 209 9.91 13.44 17.19
C PRO A 209 8.46 13.17 16.80
N THR A 210 7.53 13.67 17.60
CA THR A 210 6.10 13.64 17.27
C THR A 210 5.78 14.60 16.14
N ARG A 211 4.59 14.45 15.55
CA ARG A 211 4.07 15.36 14.52
C ARG A 211 3.74 16.77 15.07
N GLY A 212 3.68 16.93 16.41
CA GLY A 212 3.32 18.19 17.05
C GLY A 212 1.97 18.72 16.55
N ASP A 213 1.93 20.01 16.16
CA ASP A 213 0.69 20.64 15.67
C ASP A 213 0.17 20.02 14.36
N ASN A 214 1.03 19.41 13.55
CA ASN A 214 0.58 18.68 12.36
C ASN A 214 -0.28 17.46 12.72
N GLY A 215 -0.10 16.86 13.90
CA GLY A 215 -0.90 15.74 14.38
C GLY A 215 -2.33 16.10 14.81
N LYS A 216 -2.68 17.37 14.90
CA LYS A 216 -4.00 17.82 15.35
C LYS A 216 -5.04 17.71 14.25
N SER A 217 -5.97 16.78 14.38
CA SER A 217 -7.07 16.59 13.43
C SER A 217 -8.23 17.58 13.62
N GLY A 218 -8.31 18.24 14.77
CA GLY A 218 -9.47 19.05 15.11
C GLY A 218 -10.72 18.21 15.43
N ASN A 219 -11.89 18.84 15.34
CA ASN A 219 -13.20 18.21 15.50
C ASN A 219 -14.26 19.04 14.75
N SER A 220 -15.56 18.72 14.91
CA SER A 220 -16.63 19.42 14.20
C SER A 220 -16.74 20.93 14.48
N LYS A 221 -16.08 21.43 15.52
CA LYS A 221 -16.09 22.83 15.97
C LYS A 221 -14.74 23.53 15.90
N VAL A 222 -13.66 22.75 15.83
CA VAL A 222 -12.28 23.25 15.85
C VAL A 222 -11.55 22.73 14.64
N SER A 223 -11.05 23.64 13.82
CA SER A 223 -10.26 23.28 12.62
C SER A 223 -9.03 22.45 12.97
N GLY A 224 -8.68 21.53 12.10
CA GLY A 224 -7.45 20.77 12.18
C GLY A 224 -6.18 21.59 11.90
N THR A 225 -5.09 20.92 11.58
CA THR A 225 -3.79 21.56 11.38
C THR A 225 -3.78 22.58 10.24
N LYS A 226 -2.92 23.60 10.37
CA LYS A 226 -2.59 24.60 9.33
C LYS A 226 -1.15 24.48 8.83
N ILE A 227 -0.41 23.45 9.28
CA ILE A 227 1.00 23.27 8.95
C ILE A 227 1.28 21.87 8.40
N ALA A 228 2.26 21.75 7.51
CA ALA A 228 2.80 20.48 7.05
C ALA A 228 3.64 19.79 8.13
N ASN A 229 3.93 18.49 7.96
CA ASN A 229 4.74 17.70 8.90
C ASN A 229 6.25 17.95 8.72
N ILE A 230 6.69 19.21 8.76
CA ILE A 230 8.06 19.60 8.45
C ILE A 230 9.05 19.02 9.45
N PHE A 231 8.76 19.14 10.75
CA PHE A 231 9.71 18.83 11.82
C PHE A 231 10.03 17.32 11.87
N GLN A 232 9.02 16.47 11.90
CA GLN A 232 9.22 15.01 11.92
C GLN A 232 9.81 14.51 10.61
N GLN A 233 9.35 15.00 9.47
CA GLN A 233 9.89 14.61 8.17
C GLN A 233 11.37 15.01 8.02
N GLN A 234 11.78 16.16 8.58
CA GLN A 234 13.19 16.57 8.58
C GLN A 234 14.06 15.59 9.39
N TYR A 235 13.55 15.04 10.49
CA TYR A 235 14.26 13.98 11.24
C TYR A 235 14.54 12.76 10.34
N PHE A 236 13.54 12.26 9.62
CA PHE A 236 13.71 11.11 8.72
C PHE A 236 14.67 11.41 7.57
N VAL A 237 14.62 12.61 7.00
CA VAL A 237 15.57 13.04 5.97
C VAL A 237 16.98 13.15 6.54
N ASP A 238 17.15 13.70 7.73
CA ASP A 238 18.45 13.82 8.38
C ASP A 238 19.06 12.44 8.69
N VAL A 239 18.27 11.49 9.19
CA VAL A 239 18.70 10.10 9.36
C VAL A 239 19.14 9.51 8.03
N THR A 240 18.36 9.70 6.97
CA THR A 240 18.67 9.17 5.64
C THR A 240 19.96 9.77 5.08
N THR A 241 20.11 11.09 5.13
CA THR A 241 21.18 11.83 4.43
C THR A 241 22.47 11.92 5.23
N LYS A 242 22.38 12.05 6.57
CA LYS A 242 23.55 12.21 7.44
C LYS A 242 24.06 10.90 8.03
N VAL A 243 23.21 9.85 8.07
CA VAL A 243 23.58 8.55 8.68
C VAL A 243 23.55 7.44 7.64
N LEU A 244 22.42 7.11 7.05
CA LEU A 244 22.27 5.88 6.26
C LEU A 244 23.04 5.92 4.93
N LEU A 245 22.91 6.97 4.12
CA LEU A 245 23.62 7.05 2.85
C LEU A 245 25.14 7.10 3.02
N PRO A 246 25.73 7.87 3.98
CA PRO A 246 27.15 7.78 4.31
C PRO A 246 27.59 6.39 4.78
N LEU A 247 26.80 5.74 5.64
CA LEU A 247 27.07 4.38 6.12
C LEU A 247 27.09 3.37 4.96
N PHE A 248 26.12 3.42 4.05
CA PHE A 248 26.06 2.52 2.90
C PHE A 248 27.22 2.77 1.94
N LYS A 249 27.63 4.03 1.74
CA LYS A 249 28.85 4.36 0.99
C LYS A 249 30.08 3.76 1.65
N GLN A 250 30.20 3.85 2.97
CA GLN A 250 31.32 3.28 3.73
C GLN A 250 31.37 1.74 3.63
N ARG A 251 30.21 1.08 3.67
CA ARG A 251 30.11 -0.38 3.56
C ARG A 251 30.52 -0.93 2.20
N GLN A 252 30.58 -0.10 1.17
CA GLN A 252 30.94 -0.47 -0.21
C GLN A 252 30.12 -1.66 -0.76
N LYS A 253 28.88 -1.77 -0.32
CA LYS A 253 27.91 -2.76 -0.77
C LYS A 253 26.75 -2.04 -1.45
N PRO A 254 26.08 -2.67 -2.42
CA PRO A 254 24.84 -2.13 -2.95
C PRO A 254 23.80 -2.07 -1.83
N PHE A 255 22.83 -1.17 -1.99
CA PHE A 255 21.78 -0.99 -0.99
C PHE A 255 20.38 -0.90 -1.60
N VAL A 256 19.39 -1.26 -0.80
CA VAL A 256 17.98 -0.98 -1.03
C VAL A 256 17.49 -0.16 0.16
N LEU A 257 17.01 1.05 -0.11
CA LEU A 257 16.49 1.99 0.87
C LEU A 257 15.05 2.34 0.53
N ILE A 258 14.15 2.16 1.48
CA ILE A 258 12.78 2.64 1.41
C ILE A 258 12.71 3.96 2.17
N TYR A 259 12.20 5.02 1.56
CA TYR A 259 11.84 6.27 2.22
C TYR A 259 10.35 6.52 2.06
N TRP A 260 9.61 6.40 3.15
CA TRP A 260 8.15 6.59 3.15
C TRP A 260 7.80 7.94 3.78
N SER A 261 7.55 8.94 2.95
CA SER A 261 7.09 10.25 3.43
C SER A 261 5.64 10.16 3.88
N ARG A 262 5.36 10.56 5.12
CA ARG A 262 3.98 10.71 5.62
C ARG A 262 3.23 11.83 4.91
N ASP A 263 3.93 12.89 4.45
CA ASP A 263 3.34 13.94 3.64
C ASP A 263 3.27 13.51 2.16
N PRO A 264 2.18 13.89 1.45
CA PRO A 264 1.11 14.80 1.88
C PRO A 264 -0.05 14.15 2.65
N ASP A 265 -0.17 12.83 2.70
CA ASP A 265 -1.26 12.05 3.30
C ASP A 265 -1.63 12.53 4.71
N GLY A 266 -0.70 12.40 5.66
CA GLY A 266 -0.96 12.71 7.08
C GLY A 266 -1.38 14.16 7.32
N THR A 267 -0.90 15.09 6.51
CA THR A 267 -1.33 16.49 6.56
C THR A 267 -2.71 16.67 5.93
N GLN A 268 -3.01 16.01 4.81
CA GLN A 268 -4.31 16.09 4.14
C GLN A 268 -5.44 15.51 5.00
N HIS A 269 -5.17 14.45 5.76
CA HIS A 269 -6.11 13.92 6.74
C HIS A 269 -6.48 14.96 7.80
N ASN A 270 -5.49 15.68 8.32
CA ASN A 270 -5.68 16.57 9.46
C ASN A 270 -5.88 18.05 9.09
N GLN A 271 -5.83 18.41 7.79
CA GLN A 271 -5.88 19.81 7.36
C GLN A 271 -7.15 20.53 7.84
N GLY A 272 -6.98 21.76 8.26
CA GLY A 272 -8.03 22.61 8.79
C GLY A 272 -8.43 23.75 7.82
N ASP A 273 -8.14 23.63 6.53
CA ASP A 273 -8.50 24.64 5.53
C ASP A 273 -10.01 24.63 5.20
N SER A 274 -10.67 23.50 5.49
CA SER A 274 -12.12 23.32 5.30
C SER A 274 -12.72 22.63 6.51
N LEU A 275 -13.49 23.33 7.31
CA LEU A 275 -14.26 22.75 8.39
C LEU A 275 -15.73 22.66 7.97
N ASN A 276 -16.28 21.44 7.88
CA ASN A 276 -17.64 21.13 7.48
C ASN A 276 -18.02 21.60 6.06
N THR A 277 -17.05 21.94 5.21
CA THR A 277 -17.23 22.34 3.82
C THR A 277 -16.34 21.53 2.90
N LEU A 278 -16.72 21.34 1.62
CA LEU A 278 -15.96 20.52 0.68
C LEU A 278 -14.85 21.31 -0.04
N ILE A 279 -14.88 22.63 0.02
CA ILE A 279 -13.93 23.51 -0.69
C ILE A 279 -13.26 24.43 0.32
N PRO A 280 -11.91 24.59 0.25
CA PRO A 280 -10.97 24.01 -0.73
C PRO A 280 -10.67 22.53 -0.53
N GLY A 281 -11.10 21.89 0.57
CA GLY A 281 -10.80 20.49 0.89
C GLY A 281 -9.28 20.22 0.89
N ILE A 282 -8.89 19.13 0.27
CA ILE A 282 -7.48 18.73 0.13
C ILE A 282 -6.69 19.57 -0.91
N ASN A 283 -7.29 20.63 -1.45
CA ASN A 283 -6.61 21.54 -2.37
C ASN A 283 -6.22 22.87 -1.72
N GLY A 284 -6.36 22.99 -0.40
CA GLY A 284 -6.03 24.18 0.37
C GLY A 284 -4.51 24.40 0.57
N PRO A 285 -4.13 25.54 1.18
CA PRO A 285 -2.74 25.92 1.38
C PRO A 285 -1.97 24.97 2.29
N THR A 286 -2.62 24.32 3.26
CA THR A 286 -1.98 23.34 4.14
C THR A 286 -1.53 22.09 3.37
N SER A 287 -2.37 21.58 2.46
CA SER A 287 -2.02 20.48 1.57
C SER A 287 -0.94 20.86 0.54
N LEU A 288 -0.93 22.12 0.07
CA LEU A 288 0.15 22.62 -0.78
C LEU A 288 1.50 22.60 -0.04
N ALA A 289 1.52 23.10 1.19
CA ALA A 289 2.73 23.08 2.02
C ALA A 289 3.26 21.65 2.25
N ALA A 290 2.38 20.66 2.42
CA ALA A 290 2.75 19.26 2.56
C ALA A 290 3.38 18.69 1.29
N ARG A 291 2.83 18.98 0.11
CA ARG A 291 3.41 18.58 -1.18
C ARG A 291 4.80 19.21 -1.40
N GLN A 292 4.96 20.48 -1.04
CA GLN A 292 6.26 21.15 -1.10
C GLN A 292 7.27 20.57 -0.10
N ASN A 293 6.82 20.11 1.06
CA ASN A 293 7.66 19.47 2.05
C ASN A 293 8.25 18.15 1.53
N VAL A 294 7.43 17.26 0.99
CA VAL A 294 7.93 15.98 0.43
C VAL A 294 8.86 16.21 -0.78
N ASP A 295 8.60 17.21 -1.61
CA ASP A 295 9.47 17.57 -2.74
C ASP A 295 10.85 18.05 -2.27
N LYS A 296 10.92 18.84 -1.19
CA LYS A 296 12.18 19.26 -0.55
C LYS A 296 12.93 18.08 0.06
N ASN A 297 12.24 17.11 0.64
CA ASN A 297 12.85 15.91 1.20
C ASN A 297 13.56 15.10 0.10
N LEU A 298 12.90 14.91 -1.03
CA LEU A 298 13.51 14.26 -2.21
C LEU A 298 14.75 15.02 -2.71
N ALA A 299 14.68 16.35 -2.77
CA ALA A 299 15.81 17.19 -3.17
C ALA A 299 17.04 17.01 -2.27
N GLN A 300 16.84 16.92 -0.95
CA GLN A 300 17.93 16.69 0.01
C GLN A 300 18.58 15.31 -0.20
N ILE A 301 17.79 14.26 -0.40
CA ILE A 301 18.28 12.90 -0.69
C ILE A 301 19.08 12.90 -2.00
N ARG A 302 18.57 13.47 -3.08
CA ARG A 302 19.27 13.56 -4.37
C ARG A 302 20.58 14.35 -4.26
N THR A 303 20.58 15.46 -3.52
CA THR A 303 21.77 16.26 -3.26
C THR A 303 22.85 15.45 -2.54
N THR A 304 22.44 14.67 -1.53
CA THR A 304 23.38 13.79 -0.78
C THR A 304 23.94 12.68 -1.68
N LEU A 305 23.14 12.07 -2.54
CA LEU A 305 23.63 11.09 -3.51
C LEU A 305 24.70 11.68 -4.44
N LYS A 306 24.52 12.93 -4.91
CA LYS A 306 25.55 13.64 -5.70
C LYS A 306 26.82 13.88 -4.91
N GLN A 307 26.72 14.40 -3.68
CA GLN A 307 27.86 14.66 -2.80
C GLN A 307 28.67 13.39 -2.48
N LEU A 308 27.99 12.25 -2.34
CA LEU A 308 28.61 10.97 -2.08
C LEU A 308 29.07 10.22 -3.34
N ASN A 309 28.89 10.81 -4.53
CA ASN A 309 29.15 10.15 -5.83
C ASN A 309 28.41 8.81 -5.98
N LEU A 310 27.14 8.77 -5.53
CA LEU A 310 26.25 7.60 -5.62
C LEU A 310 25.17 7.77 -6.70
N GLU A 311 24.92 9.00 -7.20
CA GLU A 311 23.81 9.29 -8.13
C GLU A 311 23.88 8.41 -9.39
N ALA A 312 25.06 8.29 -10.02
CA ALA A 312 25.23 7.52 -11.25
C ALA A 312 25.02 6.00 -11.09
N SER A 313 25.05 5.49 -9.85
CA SER A 313 24.86 4.07 -9.51
C SER A 313 23.57 3.80 -8.76
N THR A 314 22.67 4.78 -8.63
CA THR A 314 21.43 4.65 -7.85
C THR A 314 20.19 4.86 -8.71
N ASN A 315 19.29 3.90 -8.69
CA ASN A 315 17.94 4.04 -9.22
C ASN A 315 17.04 4.63 -8.14
N ILE A 316 16.23 5.61 -8.48
CA ILE A 316 15.17 6.14 -7.62
C ILE A 316 13.84 5.81 -8.28
N PHE A 317 13.02 5.00 -7.61
CA PHE A 317 11.64 4.73 -7.99
C PHE A 317 10.74 5.55 -7.07
N VAL A 318 9.99 6.47 -7.62
CA VAL A 318 9.02 7.29 -6.89
C VAL A 318 7.63 6.70 -7.12
N THR A 319 6.91 6.42 -6.04
CA THR A 319 5.50 6.05 -6.13
C THR A 319 4.71 6.73 -5.01
N ALA A 320 3.40 6.87 -5.21
CA ALA A 320 2.45 7.01 -4.10
C ALA A 320 1.74 5.67 -3.92
N ASP A 321 1.38 5.37 -2.71
CA ASP A 321 0.62 4.15 -2.40
C ASP A 321 -0.83 4.25 -2.91
N HIS A 322 -1.46 5.45 -2.85
CA HIS A 322 -2.79 5.76 -3.38
C HIS A 322 -2.91 7.22 -3.82
N GLY A 323 -4.04 7.56 -4.45
CA GLY A 323 -4.49 8.93 -4.63
C GLY A 323 -5.18 9.46 -3.36
N PHE A 324 -6.02 10.51 -3.47
CA PHE A 324 -6.63 11.16 -2.30
C PHE A 324 -7.90 11.94 -2.65
N SER A 325 -8.88 11.96 -1.74
CA SER A 325 -10.17 12.61 -1.90
C SER A 325 -10.53 13.47 -0.70
N THR A 326 -11.43 14.45 -0.88
CA THR A 326 -12.00 15.23 0.23
C THR A 326 -13.15 14.43 0.86
N ILE A 327 -13.29 14.46 2.18
CA ILE A 327 -14.35 13.76 2.91
C ILE A 327 -15.69 14.49 2.75
N SER A 328 -16.73 13.73 2.40
CA SER A 328 -18.16 14.06 2.63
C SER A 328 -18.72 13.19 3.75
N LYS A 329 -19.56 13.77 4.58
CA LYS A 329 -20.33 13.08 5.64
C LYS A 329 -21.84 13.08 5.34
N GLU A 330 -22.24 13.27 4.09
CA GLU A 330 -23.63 13.45 3.71
C GLU A 330 -24.27 12.16 3.22
N SER A 331 -25.42 11.81 3.81
CA SER A 331 -26.33 10.76 3.35
C SER A 331 -27.78 11.17 3.63
N LYS A 332 -28.69 10.75 2.76
CA LYS A 332 -30.14 10.99 2.88
C LYS A 332 -30.89 9.73 3.30
N THR A 333 -30.28 8.57 3.25
CA THR A 333 -30.92 7.27 3.49
C THR A 333 -30.43 6.60 4.77
N SER A 334 -29.20 6.90 5.22
CA SER A 334 -28.60 6.30 6.41
C SER A 334 -29.42 6.59 7.67
N TYR A 335 -29.75 5.55 8.42
CA TYR A 335 -30.35 5.68 9.75
C TYR A 335 -29.43 6.46 10.71
N SER A 336 -28.12 6.26 10.60
CA SER A 336 -27.15 6.89 11.49
C SER A 336 -27.13 8.42 11.40
N THR A 337 -27.57 9.02 10.29
CA THR A 337 -27.72 10.49 10.16
C THR A 337 -28.89 11.06 10.98
N THR A 338 -29.81 10.21 11.46
CA THR A 338 -30.90 10.62 12.34
C THR A 338 -30.50 10.72 13.80
N LEU A 339 -29.34 10.13 14.16
CA LEU A 339 -28.76 10.14 15.50
C LEU A 339 -28.07 11.47 15.79
N SER A 340 -27.86 11.76 17.08
CA SER A 340 -27.26 13.03 17.51
C SER A 340 -26.11 12.79 18.48
N TYR A 341 -24.92 13.21 18.11
CA TYR A 341 -23.71 13.13 18.94
C TYR A 341 -23.07 14.52 19.08
N SER A 342 -22.38 14.75 20.19
CA SER A 342 -21.80 16.06 20.52
C SER A 342 -20.79 16.57 19.51
N ASP A 343 -20.08 15.64 18.84
CA ASP A 343 -18.97 15.91 17.92
C ASP A 343 -19.31 15.68 16.45
N VAL A 344 -20.59 15.33 16.16
CA VAL A 344 -21.07 15.13 14.80
C VAL A 344 -22.11 16.19 14.47
N PRO A 345 -21.94 17.01 13.42
CA PRO A 345 -22.96 17.94 12.98
C PRO A 345 -24.25 17.21 12.64
N LYS A 346 -25.38 17.82 12.99
CA LYS A 346 -26.70 17.22 12.74
C LYS A 346 -26.89 16.84 11.27
N GLY A 347 -27.28 15.61 11.02
CA GLY A 347 -27.50 15.09 9.66
C GLY A 347 -26.25 14.59 8.95
N PHE A 348 -25.08 14.62 9.62
CA PHE A 348 -23.86 14.02 9.10
C PHE A 348 -23.71 12.58 9.60
N LEU A 349 -23.00 11.77 8.79
CA LEU A 349 -22.62 10.41 9.12
C LEU A 349 -21.60 10.38 10.27
N PRO A 350 -21.89 9.70 11.38
CA PRO A 350 -20.92 9.50 12.47
C PRO A 350 -19.86 8.45 12.08
N PRO A 351 -18.76 8.32 12.85
CA PRO A 351 -17.87 7.17 12.76
C PRO A 351 -18.64 5.87 12.99
N GLY A 352 -18.31 4.81 12.22
CA GLY A 352 -18.97 3.50 12.30
C GLY A 352 -20.39 3.48 11.74
N PHE A 353 -20.75 4.44 10.89
CA PHE A 353 -22.12 4.54 10.33
C PHE A 353 -22.54 3.25 9.62
N LEU A 354 -21.62 2.57 8.92
CA LEU A 354 -21.92 1.32 8.23
C LEU A 354 -22.38 0.22 9.23
N ALA A 355 -21.63 0.07 10.35
CA ALA A 355 -21.97 -0.91 11.38
C ALA A 355 -23.32 -0.56 12.07
N ILE A 356 -23.56 0.72 12.35
CA ILE A 356 -24.82 1.21 12.94
C ILE A 356 -26.01 0.89 12.01
N ASP A 357 -25.90 1.20 10.72
CA ASP A 357 -26.97 0.98 9.75
C ASP A 357 -27.26 -0.52 9.53
N ILE A 358 -26.22 -1.36 9.49
CA ILE A 358 -26.38 -2.83 9.40
C ILE A 358 -27.04 -3.38 10.66
N ALA A 359 -26.59 -2.98 11.87
CA ALA A 359 -27.17 -3.42 13.14
C ALA A 359 -28.66 -3.05 13.23
N HIS A 360 -29.01 -1.80 12.87
CA HIS A 360 -30.38 -1.32 12.81
C HIS A 360 -31.23 -2.12 11.81
N GLY A 361 -30.74 -2.32 10.58
CA GLY A 361 -31.45 -3.03 9.53
C GLY A 361 -31.68 -4.51 9.81
N LEU A 362 -30.72 -5.17 10.47
CA LEU A 362 -30.83 -6.57 10.89
C LEU A 362 -31.56 -6.74 12.24
N LYS A 363 -31.78 -5.65 12.99
CA LYS A 363 -32.33 -5.65 14.36
C LYS A 363 -31.49 -6.50 15.33
N LEU A 364 -30.16 -6.36 15.23
CA LEU A 364 -29.19 -7.03 16.07
C LEU A 364 -28.48 -6.04 16.99
N SER A 365 -27.95 -6.55 18.11
CA SER A 365 -27.14 -5.74 19.02
C SER A 365 -25.81 -5.34 18.38
N LEU A 366 -25.30 -4.18 18.78
CA LEU A 366 -24.03 -3.62 18.34
C LEU A 366 -23.05 -3.59 19.52
N PHE A 367 -21.79 -3.92 19.26
CA PHE A 367 -20.70 -3.89 20.24
C PHE A 367 -19.47 -3.21 19.63
N ASP A 368 -18.69 -2.54 20.47
CA ASP A 368 -17.49 -1.79 20.10
C ASP A 368 -16.23 -2.60 20.42
N PRO A 369 -15.55 -3.20 19.41
CA PRO A 369 -14.33 -3.97 19.64
C PRO A 369 -13.16 -3.10 20.11
N ASP A 370 -13.17 -1.81 19.84
CA ASP A 370 -12.13 -0.88 20.25
C ASP A 370 -12.29 -0.46 21.72
N LYS A 371 -13.45 -0.80 22.34
CA LYS A 371 -13.79 -0.63 23.76
C LYS A 371 -14.04 -1.97 24.47
N GLN A 372 -13.18 -2.96 24.22
CA GLN A 372 -13.27 -4.29 24.85
C GLN A 372 -14.65 -4.95 24.65
N ASN A 373 -15.19 -4.84 23.48
CA ASN A 373 -16.49 -5.41 23.09
C ASN A 373 -17.68 -4.86 23.91
N ALA A 374 -17.60 -3.61 24.40
CA ALA A 374 -18.70 -2.98 25.11
C ALA A 374 -19.96 -2.90 24.24
N ALA A 375 -21.12 -3.18 24.83
CA ALA A 375 -22.40 -2.99 24.14
C ALA A 375 -22.62 -1.50 23.84
N VAL A 376 -23.16 -1.18 22.66
CA VAL A 376 -23.43 0.16 22.19
C VAL A 376 -24.93 0.31 21.89
N ASP A 377 -25.57 1.26 22.56
CA ASP A 377 -26.85 1.80 22.10
C ASP A 377 -26.60 3.04 21.24
N PRO A 378 -26.73 2.94 19.91
CA PRO A 378 -26.41 4.07 19.04
C PRO A 378 -27.24 5.34 19.29
N THR A 379 -28.36 5.24 20.02
CA THR A 379 -29.18 6.40 20.39
C THR A 379 -28.60 7.19 21.58
N GLN A 380 -27.65 6.60 22.32
CA GLN A 380 -27.03 7.17 23.51
C GLN A 380 -25.51 7.29 23.36
N ASP A 381 -24.88 6.26 22.78
CA ASP A 381 -23.44 6.09 22.75
C ASP A 381 -22.91 6.15 21.31
N GLN A 382 -21.85 6.92 21.11
CA GLN A 382 -21.12 6.95 19.84
C GLN A 382 -20.20 5.73 19.72
N LEU A 383 -20.33 4.99 18.63
CA LEU A 383 -19.40 3.93 18.25
C LEU A 383 -18.02 4.53 17.97
N SER A 384 -16.95 3.83 18.36
CA SER A 384 -15.59 4.30 18.08
C SER A 384 -15.31 4.34 16.59
N LYS A 385 -15.45 3.19 15.91
CA LYS A 385 -15.24 3.05 14.47
C LYS A 385 -15.72 1.66 13.99
N ASN A 386 -15.08 0.58 14.48
CA ASN A 386 -15.39 -0.79 14.11
C ASN A 386 -16.64 -1.30 14.83
N GLY A 387 -17.34 -2.29 14.27
CA GLY A 387 -18.53 -2.84 14.90
C GLY A 387 -18.62 -4.36 14.86
N LEU A 388 -19.00 -4.96 16.01
CA LEU A 388 -19.42 -6.35 16.09
C LEU A 388 -20.94 -6.37 16.22
N ILE A 389 -21.60 -7.11 15.36
CA ILE A 389 -23.07 -7.14 15.25
C ILE A 389 -23.54 -8.56 15.45
N GLY A 390 -24.44 -8.79 16.40
CA GLY A 390 -24.94 -10.11 16.73
C GLY A 390 -25.60 -10.14 18.09
N LYS A 391 -25.89 -11.34 18.60
CA LYS A 391 -26.47 -11.53 19.93
C LYS A 391 -25.41 -11.41 21.04
N GLU A 392 -24.18 -11.78 20.74
CA GLU A 392 -23.08 -11.85 21.69
C GLU A 392 -21.79 -11.29 21.02
N PRO A 393 -20.98 -10.49 21.73
CA PRO A 393 -19.80 -9.85 21.13
C PRO A 393 -18.70 -10.85 20.74
N ASN A 394 -18.60 -11.99 21.45
CA ASN A 394 -17.58 -13.03 21.19
C ASN A 394 -17.98 -14.00 20.06
N LYS A 395 -19.22 -13.89 19.55
CA LYS A 395 -19.73 -14.65 18.41
C LYS A 395 -20.57 -13.77 17.50
N PRO A 396 -20.00 -12.72 16.92
CA PRO A 396 -20.74 -11.82 16.07
C PRO A 396 -21.19 -12.52 14.79
N ASP A 397 -22.38 -12.20 14.33
CA ASP A 397 -22.89 -12.64 13.03
C ASP A 397 -22.23 -11.83 11.91
N VAL A 398 -22.02 -10.53 12.14
CA VAL A 398 -21.37 -9.59 11.23
C VAL A 398 -20.29 -8.82 11.98
N LEU A 399 -19.12 -8.64 11.35
CA LEU A 399 -18.06 -7.79 11.83
C LEU A 399 -17.76 -6.75 10.74
N VAL A 400 -17.74 -5.48 11.11
CA VAL A 400 -17.40 -4.36 10.21
C VAL A 400 -16.05 -3.80 10.61
N ALA A 401 -15.10 -3.83 9.69
CA ALA A 401 -13.83 -3.15 9.78
C ALA A 401 -13.94 -1.84 8.98
N ALA A 402 -14.13 -0.72 9.70
CA ALA A 402 -14.25 0.60 9.11
C ALA A 402 -12.88 1.17 8.76
N ASN A 403 -12.73 1.72 7.56
CA ASN A 403 -11.45 2.16 7.04
C ASN A 403 -11.46 3.59 6.48
N GLY A 404 -12.50 3.99 5.75
CA GLY A 404 -12.55 5.32 5.14
C GLY A 404 -13.44 5.35 3.90
N GLY A 405 -12.90 5.45 2.70
CA GLY A 405 -13.63 5.48 1.43
C GLY A 405 -14.22 4.12 1.02
N SER A 406 -13.87 3.07 1.73
CA SER A 406 -14.46 1.73 1.65
C SER A 406 -14.28 1.00 2.97
N ASP A 407 -15.16 0.02 3.25
CA ASP A 407 -15.10 -0.81 4.44
C ASP A 407 -15.16 -2.29 4.09
N LEU A 408 -14.67 -3.14 5.03
CA LEU A 408 -14.69 -4.58 4.90
C LEU A 408 -15.68 -5.19 5.90
N ILE A 409 -16.54 -6.07 5.41
CA ILE A 409 -17.48 -6.82 6.23
C ILE A 409 -17.06 -8.28 6.25
N TYR A 410 -17.01 -8.85 7.44
CA TYR A 410 -16.73 -10.25 7.67
C TYR A 410 -17.96 -10.94 8.27
N LEU A 411 -18.17 -12.19 7.92
CA LEU A 411 -19.23 -13.05 8.43
C LEU A 411 -18.59 -14.26 9.13
N PRO A 412 -18.13 -14.10 10.37
CA PRO A 412 -17.36 -15.15 11.07
C PRO A 412 -18.18 -16.41 11.36
N ASN A 413 -19.50 -16.26 11.55
CA ASN A 413 -20.39 -17.40 11.78
C ASN A 413 -20.68 -18.09 10.44
N THR A 414 -20.32 -19.38 10.34
CA THR A 414 -20.49 -20.18 9.12
C THR A 414 -21.94 -20.63 8.86
N ALA A 415 -22.80 -20.67 9.90
CA ALA A 415 -24.20 -21.04 9.75
C ALA A 415 -24.98 -19.95 8.98
N ASN A 416 -25.63 -20.32 7.88
CA ASN A 416 -26.43 -19.41 7.03
C ASN A 416 -25.65 -18.22 6.40
N ARG A 417 -24.32 -18.34 6.27
CA ARG A 417 -23.45 -17.25 5.76
C ARG A 417 -23.94 -16.64 4.46
N GLN A 418 -24.38 -17.46 3.50
CA GLN A 418 -24.90 -16.98 2.21
C GLN A 418 -26.21 -16.17 2.35
N ALA A 419 -27.16 -16.63 3.18
CA ALA A 419 -28.41 -15.93 3.40
C ALA A 419 -28.19 -14.59 4.12
N LEU A 420 -27.29 -14.57 5.11
CA LEU A 420 -26.90 -13.35 5.82
C LEU A 420 -26.21 -12.35 4.90
N ALA A 421 -25.27 -12.80 4.07
CA ALA A 421 -24.60 -11.97 3.07
C ALA A 421 -25.64 -11.31 2.13
N LYS A 422 -26.61 -12.08 1.64
CA LYS A 422 -27.69 -11.53 0.81
C LYS A 422 -28.51 -10.48 1.57
N GLN A 423 -28.88 -10.71 2.83
CA GLN A 423 -29.60 -9.71 3.63
C GLN A 423 -28.79 -8.43 3.81
N VAL A 424 -27.48 -8.53 4.12
CA VAL A 424 -26.61 -7.36 4.23
C VAL A 424 -26.53 -6.61 2.90
N VAL A 425 -26.32 -7.30 1.78
CA VAL A 425 -26.29 -6.69 0.44
C VAL A 425 -27.62 -5.99 0.12
N ASP A 426 -28.77 -6.63 0.41
CA ASP A 426 -30.10 -6.05 0.16
C ASP A 426 -30.37 -4.78 1.02
N LEU A 427 -29.75 -4.66 2.21
CA LEU A 427 -29.76 -3.44 3.01
C LEU A 427 -28.87 -2.37 2.36
N LEU A 428 -27.63 -2.70 2.04
CA LEU A 428 -26.64 -1.78 1.49
C LEU A 428 -27.04 -1.19 0.13
N LEU A 429 -27.74 -1.95 -0.70
CA LEU A 429 -28.28 -1.48 -2.00
C LEU A 429 -29.32 -0.36 -1.86
N LYS A 430 -29.90 -0.14 -0.68
CA LYS A 430 -30.84 0.95 -0.41
C LYS A 430 -30.14 2.25 -0.02
N GLU A 431 -28.88 2.15 0.43
CA GLU A 431 -28.15 3.28 0.94
C GLU A 431 -27.53 4.14 -0.19
N ASP A 432 -27.70 5.45 -0.11
CA ASP A 432 -27.20 6.39 -1.12
C ASP A 432 -25.70 6.64 -1.03
N TYR A 433 -25.11 6.32 0.12
CA TYR A 433 -23.66 6.40 0.33
C TYR A 433 -22.91 5.19 -0.23
N VAL A 434 -23.58 4.08 -0.55
CA VAL A 434 -22.96 2.91 -1.19
C VAL A 434 -22.85 3.13 -2.69
N SER A 435 -21.68 2.85 -3.24
CA SER A 435 -21.42 3.00 -4.67
C SER A 435 -20.90 1.74 -5.36
N GLY A 436 -20.69 0.65 -4.65
CA GLY A 436 -20.28 -0.63 -5.25
C GLY A 436 -20.11 -1.72 -4.19
N LEU A 437 -20.39 -2.96 -4.57
CA LEU A 437 -20.35 -4.11 -3.67
C LEU A 437 -19.63 -5.28 -4.33
N PHE A 438 -18.70 -5.87 -3.56
CA PHE A 438 -17.94 -7.04 -3.98
C PHE A 438 -18.09 -8.13 -2.91
N VAL A 439 -18.39 -9.35 -3.30
CA VAL A 439 -18.67 -10.44 -2.38
C VAL A 439 -17.71 -11.60 -2.56
N ASP A 440 -17.45 -12.32 -1.48
CA ASP A 440 -16.65 -13.55 -1.46
C ASP A 440 -17.23 -14.56 -2.47
N ASP A 441 -16.37 -15.08 -3.33
CA ASP A 441 -16.72 -16.03 -4.39
C ASP A 441 -17.45 -17.27 -3.86
N THR A 442 -17.17 -17.68 -2.62
CA THR A 442 -17.82 -18.83 -1.96
C THR A 442 -19.28 -18.59 -1.58
N LEU A 443 -19.72 -17.33 -1.56
CA LEU A 443 -21.10 -16.94 -1.26
C LEU A 443 -22.03 -17.03 -2.47
N GLY A 444 -21.46 -17.35 -3.66
CA GLY A 444 -22.20 -17.41 -4.90
C GLY A 444 -22.57 -16.03 -5.46
N SER A 445 -23.34 -16.00 -6.54
CA SER A 445 -23.72 -14.77 -7.20
C SER A 445 -24.84 -14.08 -6.44
N ILE A 446 -24.63 -12.82 -6.02
CA ILE A 446 -25.66 -11.93 -5.48
C ILE A 446 -25.87 -10.78 -6.46
N ALA A 447 -27.13 -10.49 -6.80
CA ALA A 447 -27.45 -9.43 -7.76
C ALA A 447 -26.96 -8.05 -7.26
N GLY A 448 -26.40 -7.25 -8.15
CA GLY A 448 -25.80 -5.95 -7.83
C GLY A 448 -24.32 -6.01 -7.43
N THR A 449 -23.73 -7.21 -7.26
CA THR A 449 -22.35 -7.38 -6.77
C THR A 449 -21.44 -8.06 -7.79
N LEU A 450 -20.13 -7.84 -7.68
CA LEU A 450 -19.08 -8.60 -8.37
C LEU A 450 -18.31 -9.47 -7.35
N PRO A 451 -17.64 -10.56 -7.79
CA PRO A 451 -16.84 -11.39 -6.89
C PRO A 451 -15.54 -10.71 -6.46
N LEU A 452 -15.03 -11.01 -5.27
CA LEU A 452 -13.74 -10.50 -4.76
C LEU A 452 -12.57 -10.90 -5.63
N SER A 453 -12.62 -12.08 -6.29
CA SER A 453 -11.60 -12.50 -7.26
C SER A 453 -11.48 -11.57 -8.48
N ALA A 454 -12.57 -10.87 -8.84
CA ALA A 454 -12.53 -9.90 -9.94
C ALA A 454 -11.61 -8.71 -9.67
N ILE A 455 -11.38 -8.39 -8.39
CA ILE A 455 -10.61 -7.22 -7.92
C ILE A 455 -9.33 -7.60 -7.15
N GLY A 456 -8.91 -8.87 -7.22
CA GLY A 456 -7.65 -9.32 -6.63
C GLY A 456 -7.66 -9.47 -5.11
N LEU A 457 -8.84 -9.59 -4.47
CA LEU A 457 -8.98 -9.80 -3.02
C LEU A 457 -9.21 -11.27 -2.63
N HIS A 458 -9.14 -12.20 -3.58
CA HIS A 458 -9.21 -13.64 -3.33
C HIS A 458 -7.93 -14.30 -3.84
N GLY A 459 -7.13 -14.89 -2.94
CA GLY A 459 -5.82 -15.46 -3.22
C GLY A 459 -5.38 -16.48 -2.18
N LYS A 460 -4.10 -16.50 -1.82
CA LYS A 460 -3.47 -17.50 -0.94
C LYS A 460 -3.18 -17.01 0.49
N SER A 461 -3.68 -15.84 0.86
CA SER A 461 -3.48 -15.28 2.20
C SER A 461 -3.87 -16.24 3.33
N HIS A 462 -3.17 -16.15 4.45
CA HIS A 462 -3.50 -16.83 5.72
C HIS A 462 -4.58 -16.09 6.52
N LEU A 463 -4.78 -14.81 6.24
CA LEU A 463 -5.74 -13.98 6.96
C LEU A 463 -7.19 -14.27 6.53
N PRO A 464 -8.17 -14.07 7.42
CA PRO A 464 -9.58 -14.21 7.06
C PRO A 464 -9.94 -13.30 5.88
N SER A 465 -10.49 -13.87 4.83
CA SER A 465 -11.00 -13.09 3.69
C SER A 465 -12.26 -12.32 4.09
N PRO A 466 -12.43 -11.05 3.67
CA PRO A 466 -13.70 -10.35 3.84
C PRO A 466 -14.82 -11.10 3.10
N ALA A 467 -16.03 -11.03 3.65
CA ALA A 467 -17.23 -11.55 2.98
C ALA A 467 -17.77 -10.55 1.95
N ILE A 468 -17.68 -9.24 2.26
CA ILE A 468 -18.14 -8.15 1.41
C ILE A 468 -17.16 -6.98 1.54
N ALA A 469 -16.70 -6.45 0.40
CA ALA A 469 -16.06 -5.14 0.35
C ALA A 469 -17.08 -4.11 -0.14
N VAL A 470 -17.24 -3.03 0.62
CA VAL A 470 -18.20 -1.97 0.36
C VAL A 470 -17.47 -0.73 -0.09
N ASN A 471 -17.71 -0.28 -1.32
CA ASN A 471 -17.19 0.98 -1.83
C ASN A 471 -18.19 2.11 -1.59
N PHE A 472 -17.72 3.26 -1.11
CA PHE A 472 -18.58 4.40 -0.82
C PHE A 472 -18.70 5.39 -1.97
N ARG A 473 -19.74 6.23 -1.91
CA ARG A 473 -20.05 7.21 -2.96
C ARG A 473 -18.91 8.21 -3.15
N THR A 474 -18.59 8.46 -4.42
CA THR A 474 -17.61 9.46 -4.82
C THR A 474 -18.17 10.36 -5.92
N PHE A 475 -17.76 11.63 -5.90
CA PHE A 475 -18.11 12.66 -6.85
C PHE A 475 -17.01 13.72 -6.94
N ASP A 476 -17.17 14.78 -7.70
CA ASP A 476 -16.23 15.92 -7.75
C ASP A 476 -16.92 17.25 -7.43
N THR A 477 -16.13 18.25 -7.06
CA THR A 477 -16.62 19.59 -6.75
C THR A 477 -16.72 20.52 -7.97
N GLY A 478 -16.55 19.98 -9.18
CA GLY A 478 -16.67 20.76 -10.43
C GLY A 478 -15.47 21.64 -10.77
N CYS A 479 -14.25 21.28 -10.33
CA CYS A 479 -13.03 22.09 -10.61
C CYS A 479 -12.45 21.90 -12.01
N GLY A 480 -13.08 21.13 -12.89
CA GLY A 480 -12.58 20.83 -14.24
C GLY A 480 -11.58 19.66 -14.32
N GLU A 481 -11.02 19.21 -13.20
CA GLU A 481 -10.14 18.04 -13.08
C GLU A 481 -10.69 17.07 -12.01
N PRO A 482 -11.62 16.18 -12.37
CA PRO A 482 -12.33 15.34 -11.40
C PRO A 482 -11.43 14.57 -10.43
N THR A 483 -10.31 14.02 -10.90
CA THR A 483 -9.36 13.30 -10.04
C THR A 483 -8.55 14.21 -9.10
N ALA A 484 -8.53 15.53 -9.36
CA ALA A 484 -7.86 16.50 -8.50
C ALA A 484 -8.79 17.08 -7.43
N CYS A 485 -10.11 17.07 -7.65
CA CYS A 485 -11.11 17.57 -6.71
C CYS A 485 -12.15 16.51 -6.35
N GLY A 486 -11.73 15.27 -6.29
CA GLY A 486 -12.53 14.14 -5.84
C GLY A 486 -13.00 14.32 -4.40
N VAL A 487 -14.23 13.88 -4.16
CA VAL A 487 -14.88 13.81 -2.86
C VAL A 487 -15.36 12.39 -2.66
N GLU A 488 -15.22 11.86 -1.45
CA GLU A 488 -15.74 10.56 -1.08
C GLU A 488 -16.50 10.60 0.24
N VAL A 489 -17.53 9.78 0.37
CA VAL A 489 -18.09 9.45 1.68
C VAL A 489 -17.09 8.57 2.40
N ALA A 490 -16.81 8.87 3.66
CA ALA A 490 -15.78 8.13 4.41
C ALA A 490 -16.24 7.76 5.82
N ASP A 491 -16.06 6.47 6.18
CA ASP A 491 -16.27 5.98 7.55
C ASP A 491 -15.01 6.20 8.38
N SER A 492 -14.96 7.35 9.02
CA SER A 492 -13.84 7.76 9.85
C SER A 492 -14.27 8.80 10.89
N SER A 493 -13.41 9.05 11.90
CA SER A 493 -13.59 10.13 12.87
C SER A 493 -13.23 11.52 12.32
N LEU A 494 -12.64 11.60 11.12
CA LEU A 494 -12.30 12.87 10.48
C LEU A 494 -13.54 13.60 9.99
N GLN A 495 -13.41 14.92 9.84
CA GLN A 495 -14.53 15.81 9.55
C GLN A 495 -14.77 15.99 8.05
N GLN A 496 -16.00 16.37 7.66
CA GLN A 496 -16.28 16.83 6.30
C GLN A 496 -15.32 17.98 5.92
N GLY A 497 -14.74 17.88 4.72
CA GLY A 497 -13.75 18.83 4.22
C GLY A 497 -12.30 18.43 4.48
N GLN A 498 -12.02 17.56 5.46
CA GLN A 498 -10.70 16.93 5.60
C GLN A 498 -10.46 15.92 4.48
N GLY A 499 -9.36 15.23 4.49
CA GLY A 499 -9.01 14.28 3.45
C GLY A 499 -9.09 12.82 3.88
N MET A 500 -9.44 11.95 2.95
CA MET A 500 -9.43 10.50 3.10
C MET A 500 -9.17 9.84 1.73
N HIS A 501 -9.04 8.54 1.75
CA HIS A 501 -8.83 7.66 0.61
C HIS A 501 -9.46 6.30 0.91
N GLY A 502 -9.34 5.36 0.00
CA GLY A 502 -9.88 4.02 0.22
C GLY A 502 -10.97 3.65 -0.78
N SER A 503 -11.46 4.61 -1.56
CA SER A 503 -12.51 4.35 -2.53
C SER A 503 -11.98 3.69 -3.81
N PHE A 504 -12.89 3.06 -4.55
CA PHE A 504 -12.61 2.52 -5.89
C PHE A 504 -12.84 3.55 -7.00
N SER A 505 -12.74 4.83 -6.67
CA SER A 505 -12.77 5.91 -7.66
C SER A 505 -11.42 6.11 -8.33
N ARG A 506 -11.42 6.71 -9.52
CA ARG A 506 -10.17 7.04 -10.19
C ARG A 506 -9.37 8.12 -9.44
N ALA A 507 -9.97 8.88 -8.54
CA ALA A 507 -9.26 9.84 -7.68
C ALA A 507 -8.30 9.14 -6.71
N ASP A 508 -8.65 7.95 -6.22
CA ASP A 508 -7.84 7.19 -5.25
C ASP A 508 -6.99 6.11 -5.93
N THR A 509 -7.49 5.46 -7.01
CA THR A 509 -6.69 4.48 -7.74
C THR A 509 -5.59 5.10 -8.60
N TYR A 510 -5.67 6.40 -8.95
CA TYR A 510 -4.66 7.09 -9.75
C TYR A 510 -3.62 7.77 -8.86
N ASN A 511 -2.52 7.06 -8.64
CA ASN A 511 -1.40 7.49 -7.82
C ASN A 511 -0.25 8.09 -8.65
N ASN A 512 0.65 8.86 -8.01
CA ASN A 512 1.88 9.34 -8.65
C ASN A 512 2.90 8.22 -8.80
N MET A 513 3.49 8.07 -10.01
CA MET A 513 4.55 7.09 -10.22
C MET A 513 5.57 7.59 -11.27
N ALA A 514 6.86 7.50 -10.96
CA ALA A 514 7.96 7.89 -11.83
C ALA A 514 9.25 7.16 -11.44
N ALA A 515 10.23 7.06 -12.34
CA ALA A 515 11.52 6.47 -12.02
C ALA A 515 12.67 7.16 -12.77
N ILE A 516 13.84 7.23 -12.12
CA ILE A 516 15.08 7.74 -12.71
C ILE A 516 16.27 6.92 -12.23
N GLY A 517 17.30 6.80 -13.06
CA GLY A 517 18.54 6.13 -12.70
C GLY A 517 19.15 5.37 -13.86
N PRO A 518 20.27 4.66 -13.62
CA PRO A 518 21.03 4.01 -14.69
C PRO A 518 20.29 2.90 -15.43
N ASP A 519 19.27 2.27 -14.82
CA ASP A 519 18.54 1.17 -15.43
C ASP A 519 17.23 1.61 -16.10
N PHE A 520 16.77 2.85 -15.88
CA PHE A 520 15.56 3.41 -16.44
C PHE A 520 15.82 4.26 -17.69
N LYS A 521 14.88 4.25 -18.62
CA LYS A 521 14.90 5.13 -19.80
C LYS A 521 14.87 6.59 -19.39
N LYS A 522 15.49 7.45 -20.21
CA LYS A 522 15.49 8.91 -20.02
C LYS A 522 14.38 9.56 -20.83
N ALA A 523 13.75 10.57 -20.26
CA ALA A 523 12.69 11.38 -20.89
C ALA A 523 11.62 10.50 -21.58
N PHE A 524 11.17 9.46 -20.89
CA PHE A 524 10.24 8.46 -21.43
C PHE A 524 8.88 8.56 -20.74
N VAL A 525 7.83 8.73 -21.54
CA VAL A 525 6.44 8.69 -21.06
C VAL A 525 5.89 7.29 -21.28
N ASP A 526 5.66 6.57 -20.20
CA ASP A 526 5.07 5.24 -20.22
C ASP A 526 3.55 5.33 -20.12
N ARG A 527 2.86 4.79 -21.13
CA ARG A 527 1.39 4.76 -21.24
C ARG A 527 0.81 3.37 -20.98
N VAL A 528 1.67 2.37 -20.80
CA VAL A 528 1.26 1.03 -20.41
C VAL A 528 0.79 1.06 -18.96
N PRO A 529 -0.26 0.34 -18.57
CA PRO A 529 -0.71 0.34 -17.19
C PRO A 529 0.36 -0.27 -16.27
N VAL A 530 0.56 0.38 -15.13
CA VAL A 530 1.48 -0.02 -14.07
C VAL A 530 0.77 0.06 -12.72
N SER A 531 1.21 -0.73 -11.73
CA SER A 531 0.64 -0.70 -10.38
C SER A 531 1.71 -0.79 -9.28
N ASN A 532 1.31 -0.58 -8.05
CA ASN A 532 2.17 -0.74 -6.88
C ASN A 532 2.73 -2.17 -6.76
N ALA A 533 2.01 -3.19 -7.23
CA ALA A 533 2.51 -4.57 -7.27
C ALA A 533 3.65 -4.79 -8.28
N ASP A 534 3.84 -3.91 -9.26
CA ASP A 534 4.93 -4.03 -10.24
C ASP A 534 6.28 -3.55 -9.70
N VAL A 535 6.29 -2.80 -8.59
CA VAL A 535 7.48 -2.13 -8.04
C VAL A 535 8.53 -3.15 -7.60
N ALA A 536 8.18 -4.05 -6.67
CA ALA A 536 9.10 -5.06 -6.17
C ALA A 536 9.63 -5.97 -7.30
N ILE A 537 8.74 -6.42 -8.19
CA ILE A 537 9.09 -7.34 -9.28
C ILE A 537 10.06 -6.67 -10.28
N THR A 538 9.83 -5.39 -10.61
CA THR A 538 10.72 -4.63 -11.50
C THR A 538 12.09 -4.40 -10.87
N LEU A 539 12.11 -4.04 -9.59
CA LEU A 539 13.37 -3.77 -8.89
C LEU A 539 14.15 -5.06 -8.60
N ALA A 540 13.47 -6.17 -8.32
CA ALA A 540 14.12 -7.48 -8.21
C ALA A 540 14.82 -7.88 -9.53
N GLU A 541 14.17 -7.65 -10.69
CA GLU A 541 14.79 -7.89 -12.02
C GLU A 541 16.04 -7.00 -12.23
N ILE A 542 15.97 -5.71 -11.83
CA ILE A 542 17.13 -4.78 -11.91
C ILE A 542 18.28 -5.27 -11.02
N LEU A 543 17.97 -5.69 -9.80
CA LEU A 543 18.94 -6.13 -8.80
C LEU A 543 19.38 -7.59 -8.99
N ASN A 544 18.78 -8.31 -9.94
CA ASN A 544 18.99 -9.74 -10.18
C ASN A 544 18.73 -10.57 -8.92
N LEU A 545 17.65 -10.24 -8.21
CA LEU A 545 17.16 -10.98 -7.04
C LEU A 545 16.09 -11.98 -7.46
N GLN A 546 16.01 -13.09 -6.73
CA GLN A 546 14.90 -14.03 -6.82
C GLN A 546 14.03 -13.82 -5.59
N ILE A 547 12.75 -13.54 -5.78
CA ILE A 547 11.75 -13.46 -4.72
C ILE A 547 10.85 -14.69 -4.89
N PRO A 548 10.85 -15.65 -3.95
CA PRO A 548 9.93 -16.77 -3.96
C PRO A 548 8.48 -16.30 -3.80
N HIS A 549 7.52 -16.98 -4.42
CA HIS A 549 6.10 -16.67 -4.32
C HIS A 549 5.32 -17.87 -3.79
N GLN A 550 4.33 -17.63 -2.96
CA GLN A 550 3.31 -18.59 -2.51
C GLN A 550 2.03 -18.43 -3.33
N GLY A 551 1.65 -17.19 -3.61
CA GLY A 551 0.47 -16.80 -4.39
C GLY A 551 0.72 -16.64 -5.87
N GLU A 552 -0.35 -16.40 -6.62
CA GLU A 552 -0.34 -16.30 -8.09
C GLU A 552 -0.74 -14.89 -8.59
N LEU A 553 -1.18 -14.02 -7.67
CA LEU A 553 -1.62 -12.66 -8.01
C LEU A 553 -0.42 -11.72 -8.01
N ILE A 554 0.46 -11.85 -9.00
CA ILE A 554 1.77 -11.20 -9.05
C ILE A 554 1.76 -10.05 -10.05
N GLY A 555 2.46 -8.95 -9.70
CA GLY A 555 2.80 -7.86 -10.61
C GLY A 555 3.74 -8.30 -11.73
N ARG A 556 4.13 -7.39 -12.60
CA ARG A 556 5.02 -7.68 -13.73
C ARG A 556 6.29 -6.83 -13.71
N VAL A 557 7.30 -7.25 -14.45
CA VAL A 557 8.47 -6.41 -14.76
C VAL A 557 8.09 -5.37 -15.81
N LEU A 558 8.39 -4.10 -15.54
CA LEU A 558 8.13 -2.95 -16.43
C LEU A 558 9.21 -2.85 -17.52
N HIS A 559 9.35 -3.89 -18.34
CA HIS A 559 10.39 -3.97 -19.38
C HIS A 559 10.39 -2.81 -20.35
N GLU A 560 9.23 -2.22 -20.65
CA GLU A 560 9.07 -1.06 -21.53
C GLU A 560 9.76 0.20 -21.00
N SER A 561 9.93 0.30 -19.69
CA SER A 561 10.57 1.44 -19.02
C SER A 561 12.08 1.26 -18.80
N LEU A 562 12.60 0.05 -18.95
CA LEU A 562 14.00 -0.27 -18.69
C LEU A 562 14.90 0.00 -19.93
N VAL A 563 16.16 0.37 -19.69
CA VAL A 563 17.19 0.52 -20.73
C VAL A 563 17.53 -0.85 -21.32
N ARG A 564 17.63 -1.86 -20.46
CA ARG A 564 17.95 -3.23 -20.85
C ARG A 564 16.69 -4.08 -20.92
N LYS A 565 16.69 -5.09 -21.81
CA LYS A 565 15.55 -5.97 -22.04
C LYS A 565 14.26 -5.22 -22.42
N ALA A 566 14.40 -4.00 -22.95
CA ALA A 566 13.24 -3.20 -23.38
C ALA A 566 12.37 -3.99 -24.36
N ARG A 567 11.07 -4.03 -24.12
CA ARG A 567 10.07 -4.69 -24.97
C ARG A 567 8.93 -3.73 -25.27
N LYS A 568 8.37 -3.83 -26.46
CA LYS A 568 7.09 -3.16 -26.77
C LYS A 568 5.98 -3.97 -26.12
N ILE A 569 5.26 -3.35 -25.19
CA ILE A 569 4.16 -3.98 -24.48
C ILE A 569 2.85 -3.42 -25.03
N SER A 570 1.85 -4.26 -25.14
CA SER A 570 0.46 -3.89 -25.45
C SER A 570 -0.45 -4.24 -24.29
N PHE A 571 -1.53 -3.49 -24.14
CA PHE A 571 -2.55 -3.75 -23.13
C PHE A 571 -3.94 -3.71 -23.74
N LYS A 572 -4.92 -4.25 -23.01
CA LYS A 572 -6.34 -4.26 -23.40
C LYS A 572 -7.16 -3.67 -22.26
N SER A 573 -8.21 -2.93 -22.61
CA SER A 573 -9.21 -2.43 -21.65
C SER A 573 -10.42 -3.34 -21.62
N HIS A 574 -10.99 -3.53 -20.44
CA HIS A 574 -12.12 -4.41 -20.18
C HIS A 574 -13.16 -3.73 -19.30
N THR A 575 -14.39 -4.18 -19.41
CA THR A 575 -15.49 -3.82 -18.52
C THR A 575 -16.19 -5.10 -18.07
N LEU A 576 -16.33 -5.28 -16.76
CA LEU A 576 -17.13 -6.33 -16.15
C LEU A 576 -18.33 -5.69 -15.48
N THR A 577 -19.51 -6.30 -15.64
CA THR A 577 -20.77 -5.76 -15.10
C THR A 577 -21.52 -6.88 -14.38
N SER A 578 -21.99 -6.60 -13.17
CA SER A 578 -22.80 -7.53 -12.39
C SER A 578 -24.22 -7.70 -12.98
N GLN A 579 -24.93 -8.76 -12.58
CA GLN A 579 -26.36 -8.83 -12.75
C GLN A 579 -27.02 -7.64 -12.02
N PRO A 580 -28.10 -7.06 -12.56
CA PRO A 580 -28.78 -5.94 -11.91
C PRO A 580 -29.47 -6.39 -10.61
N ALA A 581 -29.38 -5.57 -9.58
CA ALA A 581 -30.19 -5.71 -8.38
C ALA A 581 -31.66 -5.36 -8.67
N SER A 582 -32.57 -5.63 -7.73
CA SER A 582 -34.01 -5.34 -7.87
C SER A 582 -34.32 -3.86 -8.11
N ASN A 583 -33.47 -2.96 -7.62
CA ASN A 583 -33.53 -1.51 -7.83
C ASN A 583 -32.79 -1.03 -9.10
N GLY A 584 -32.28 -1.96 -9.92
CA GLY A 584 -31.56 -1.68 -11.16
C GLY A 584 -30.07 -1.36 -11.00
N LEU A 585 -29.55 -1.26 -9.78
CA LEU A 585 -28.12 -1.00 -9.54
C LEU A 585 -27.26 -2.16 -10.03
N LYS A 586 -26.12 -1.82 -10.62
CA LYS A 586 -25.09 -2.77 -11.12
C LYS A 586 -23.72 -2.29 -10.70
N THR A 587 -22.92 -3.16 -10.10
CA THR A 587 -21.49 -2.89 -9.92
C THR A 587 -20.79 -3.11 -11.27
N ILE A 588 -20.09 -2.09 -11.74
CA ILE A 588 -19.26 -2.10 -12.94
C ILE A 588 -17.81 -1.96 -12.54
N LEU A 589 -16.95 -2.80 -13.10
CA LEU A 589 -15.49 -2.71 -12.96
C LEU A 589 -14.90 -2.39 -14.33
N LYS A 590 -14.14 -1.31 -14.44
CA LYS A 590 -13.25 -1.03 -15.57
C LYS A 590 -11.82 -1.34 -15.18
N TYR A 591 -11.13 -2.10 -16.00
CA TYR A 591 -9.75 -2.52 -15.76
C TYR A 591 -9.00 -2.74 -17.07
N GLN A 592 -7.68 -2.77 -16.96
CA GLN A 592 -6.77 -3.03 -18.08
C GLN A 592 -6.00 -4.33 -17.82
N THR A 593 -5.47 -4.96 -18.88
CA THR A 593 -4.60 -6.15 -18.76
C THR A 593 -3.34 -6.03 -19.60
N VAL A 594 -2.23 -6.48 -19.03
CA VAL A 594 -0.98 -6.79 -19.72
C VAL A 594 -0.68 -8.26 -19.47
N GLY A 595 -0.81 -9.11 -20.51
CA GLY A 595 -0.79 -10.55 -20.29
C GLY A 595 -1.91 -10.98 -19.34
N SER A 596 -1.55 -11.63 -18.22
CA SER A 596 -2.46 -12.02 -17.14
C SER A 596 -2.62 -10.97 -16.04
N THR A 597 -1.71 -10.00 -15.95
CA THR A 597 -1.73 -8.96 -14.91
C THR A 597 -2.87 -7.97 -15.14
N ARG A 598 -3.65 -7.67 -14.10
CA ARG A 598 -4.82 -6.77 -14.13
C ARG A 598 -4.49 -5.44 -13.46
N TYR A 599 -5.04 -4.36 -13.99
CA TYR A 599 -4.88 -2.99 -13.49
C TYR A 599 -6.26 -2.38 -13.37
N PHE A 600 -6.69 -2.06 -12.15
CA PHE A 600 -8.06 -1.65 -11.85
C PHE A 600 -8.19 -0.13 -11.93
N ASP A 601 -8.94 0.37 -12.91
CA ASP A 601 -9.16 1.80 -13.08
C ASP A 601 -10.17 2.34 -12.06
N VAL A 602 -11.37 1.77 -12.07
CA VAL A 602 -12.51 2.26 -11.27
C VAL A 602 -13.57 1.17 -11.18
N ALA A 603 -14.25 1.06 -10.02
CA ALA A 603 -15.40 0.19 -9.93
C ALA A 603 -16.49 0.73 -8.99
N GLY A 604 -17.75 0.44 -9.34
CA GLY A 604 -18.91 0.80 -8.53
C GLY A 604 -20.19 1.01 -9.35
N PHE A 605 -21.15 1.74 -8.79
CA PHE A 605 -22.41 2.06 -9.45
C PHE A 605 -22.26 3.31 -10.34
N PRO A 606 -22.75 3.27 -11.60
CA PRO A 606 -22.77 4.44 -12.47
C PRO A 606 -23.50 5.63 -11.81
N GLY A 607 -22.87 6.81 -11.88
CA GLY A 607 -23.40 8.04 -11.29
C GLY A 607 -23.24 8.16 -9.76
N ARG A 608 -22.67 7.13 -9.09
CA ARG A 608 -22.28 7.19 -7.67
C ARG A 608 -20.76 7.02 -7.49
N THR A 609 -20.03 6.72 -8.55
CA THR A 609 -18.58 6.50 -8.53
C THR A 609 -17.92 7.43 -9.52
N LEU A 610 -16.98 8.24 -9.05
CA LEU A 610 -16.17 9.14 -9.87
C LEU A 610 -15.32 8.34 -10.88
N GLY A 611 -15.53 8.61 -12.18
CA GLY A 611 -14.92 7.86 -13.28
C GLY A 611 -15.88 6.88 -13.97
N LEU A 612 -17.08 6.65 -13.42
CA LEU A 612 -18.18 5.92 -14.06
C LEU A 612 -19.32 6.88 -14.43
N ALA A 613 -19.49 7.13 -15.72
CA ALA A 613 -20.65 7.90 -16.22
C ALA A 613 -21.97 7.15 -15.94
N LYS A 614 -23.10 7.92 -15.88
CA LYS A 614 -24.45 7.38 -15.76
C LYS A 614 -24.79 6.50 -16.96
#